data_cf169bd9a944e5fb5f40021d03b96096
#
_entry.id   cf169bd9a944e5fb5f40021d03b96096
#
_cell.length_a   1.000
_cell.length_b   1.000
_cell.length_c   1.000
_cell.angle_alpha   90.00
_cell.angle_beta   90.00
_cell.angle_gamma   90.00
#
_symmetry.space_group_name_H-M   'P 1'
#
loop_
_entity.id
_entity.type
_entity.pdbx_description
1 polymer ?
#
loop_
_entity_poly.entity_id
_entity_poly.type
_entity_poly.pdbx_seq_one_letter_code
_entity_poly.pdbx_strand_id
1 'polypeptide(L)'
;MEFKRTDGTDKDFIENCRLLDQDLDRRVGREIQREKYNAYNQLDHIHEAIVVYEEGTVVGGGAIRKYSETDVELKRIFVRPAYQGQGIGAKLVSRLIDWAKELGYTRMILETGELLKESCALYQKLGFEVIPNYGPYVNMPESLCMAREL
;
A
#
# COMPACT_ATOMS: atom_id res chain seq x y z
N MET A 1 -12.02 -13.09 10.49
CA MET A 1 -10.94 -12.53 9.65
C MET A 1 -9.76 -12.14 10.53
N GLU A 2 -8.57 -12.56 10.17
CA GLU A 2 -7.36 -12.29 10.94
C GLU A 2 -6.47 -11.28 10.22
N PHE A 3 -5.95 -10.29 10.97
CA PHE A 3 -4.98 -9.30 10.47
C PHE A 3 -3.67 -9.52 11.21
N LYS A 4 -2.74 -10.20 10.57
CA LYS A 4 -1.47 -10.60 11.20
C LYS A 4 -0.38 -9.57 10.93
N ARG A 5 0.19 -9.01 12.01
CA ARG A 5 1.37 -8.13 11.90
C ARG A 5 2.61 -9.00 11.62
N THR A 6 3.40 -8.59 10.64
CA THR A 6 4.59 -9.31 10.21
C THR A 6 5.58 -8.33 9.56
N ASP A 7 6.45 -8.82 8.70
CA ASP A 7 7.41 -7.98 7.98
C ASP A 7 7.60 -8.45 6.53
N GLY A 8 8.52 -7.82 5.81
CA GLY A 8 8.76 -8.09 4.40
C GLY A 8 9.34 -9.46 4.09
N THR A 9 9.73 -10.24 5.09
CA THR A 9 10.28 -11.60 4.89
C THR A 9 9.19 -12.68 4.94
N ASP A 10 7.97 -12.31 5.33
CA ASP A 10 6.85 -13.24 5.43
C ASP A 10 6.46 -13.76 4.05
N LYS A 11 6.40 -15.08 3.88
CA LYS A 11 6.12 -15.72 2.60
C LYS A 11 4.75 -15.36 2.04
N ASP A 12 3.74 -15.25 2.90
CA ASP A 12 2.39 -14.90 2.47
C ASP A 12 2.32 -13.44 2.04
N PHE A 13 3.05 -12.55 2.73
CA PHE A 13 3.16 -11.15 2.34
C PHE A 13 3.86 -11.03 0.97
N ILE A 14 4.97 -11.73 0.78
CA ILE A 14 5.74 -11.71 -0.48
C ILE A 14 4.85 -12.20 -1.63
N GLU A 15 4.12 -13.29 -1.44
CA GLU A 15 3.21 -13.83 -2.46
C GLU A 15 2.11 -12.84 -2.80
N ASN A 16 1.54 -12.17 -1.80
CA ASN A 16 0.52 -11.16 -2.02
C ASN A 16 1.09 -9.98 -2.83
N CYS A 17 2.34 -9.60 -2.57
CA CYS A 17 3.01 -8.54 -3.33
C CYS A 17 3.25 -8.97 -4.79
N ARG A 18 3.58 -10.23 -5.01
CA ARG A 18 3.75 -10.76 -6.37
C ARG A 18 2.45 -10.67 -7.16
N LEU A 19 1.33 -11.00 -6.51
CA LEU A 19 0.01 -10.90 -7.13
C LEU A 19 -0.37 -9.44 -7.39
N LEU A 20 -0.02 -8.52 -6.49
CA LEU A 20 -0.20 -7.10 -6.71
C LEU A 20 0.56 -6.64 -7.95
N ASP A 21 1.81 -7.04 -8.11
CA ASP A 21 2.62 -6.66 -9.27
C ASP A 21 1.99 -7.17 -10.56
N GLN A 22 1.46 -8.39 -10.58
CA GLN A 22 0.74 -8.92 -11.74
C GLN A 22 -0.50 -8.09 -12.06
N ASP A 23 -1.25 -7.69 -11.04
CA ASP A 23 -2.44 -6.87 -11.21
C ASP A 23 -2.09 -5.48 -11.77
N LEU A 24 -1.04 -4.86 -11.25
CA LEU A 24 -0.57 -3.56 -11.74
C LEU A 24 -0.06 -3.64 -13.17
N ASP A 25 0.71 -4.68 -13.52
CA ASP A 25 1.18 -4.90 -14.89
C ASP A 25 0.00 -4.96 -15.86
N ARG A 26 -1.05 -5.63 -15.48
CA ARG A 26 -2.25 -5.78 -16.31
C ARG A 26 -3.02 -4.46 -16.47
N ARG A 27 -3.09 -3.64 -15.39
CA ARG A 27 -3.88 -2.41 -15.38
C ARG A 27 -3.18 -1.22 -16.03
N VAL A 28 -1.86 -1.06 -15.81
CA VAL A 28 -1.12 0.14 -16.23
C VAL A 28 -0.06 -0.12 -17.30
N GLY A 29 0.11 -1.39 -17.71
CA GLY A 29 1.12 -1.76 -18.69
C GLY A 29 2.42 -2.19 -18.01
N ARG A 30 2.88 -3.39 -18.40
CA ARG A 30 4.02 -4.04 -17.77
C ARG A 30 5.31 -3.22 -17.85
N GLU A 31 5.59 -2.67 -19.03
CA GLU A 31 6.85 -1.92 -19.24
C GLU A 31 6.89 -0.65 -18.39
N ILE A 32 5.79 0.09 -18.36
CA ILE A 32 5.70 1.32 -17.57
C ILE A 32 5.89 1.00 -16.10
N GLN A 33 5.22 -0.03 -15.60
CA GLN A 33 5.30 -0.42 -14.20
C GLN A 33 6.72 -0.83 -13.83
N ARG A 34 7.35 -1.70 -14.61
CA ARG A 34 8.67 -2.21 -14.30
C ARG A 34 9.77 -1.16 -14.39
N GLU A 35 9.75 -0.36 -15.43
CA GLU A 35 10.79 0.66 -15.64
C GLU A 35 10.73 1.77 -14.59
N LYS A 36 9.52 2.20 -14.21
CA LYS A 36 9.36 3.36 -13.34
C LYS A 36 9.29 3.03 -11.86
N TYR A 37 8.74 1.89 -11.49
CA TYR A 37 8.38 1.62 -10.10
C TYR A 37 9.07 0.42 -9.47
N ASN A 38 9.62 -0.50 -10.25
CA ASN A 38 10.18 -1.74 -9.71
C ASN A 38 11.25 -1.48 -8.64
N ALA A 39 12.12 -0.52 -8.86
CA ALA A 39 13.20 -0.17 -7.93
C ALA A 39 12.67 0.39 -6.60
N TYR A 40 11.45 0.94 -6.58
CA TYR A 40 10.86 1.59 -5.41
C TYR A 40 9.89 0.68 -4.64
N ASN A 41 9.67 -0.54 -5.14
CA ASN A 41 8.74 -1.48 -4.55
C ASN A 41 9.41 -2.70 -3.92
N GLN A 42 10.72 -2.58 -3.60
CA GLN A 42 11.46 -3.66 -2.95
C GLN A 42 10.94 -3.92 -1.55
N LEU A 43 11.04 -5.17 -1.10
CA LEU A 43 10.45 -5.62 0.17
C LEU A 43 11.46 -5.74 1.32
N ASP A 44 12.76 -5.67 1.03
CA ASP A 44 13.81 -5.87 2.02
C ASP A 44 13.90 -4.78 3.09
N HIS A 45 13.25 -3.64 2.89
CA HIS A 45 13.21 -2.55 3.87
C HIS A 45 11.86 -2.45 4.60
N ILE A 46 10.99 -3.44 4.42
CA ILE A 46 9.68 -3.43 5.06
C ILE A 46 9.76 -4.17 6.39
N HIS A 47 9.58 -3.44 7.48
CA HIS A 47 9.61 -3.98 8.84
C HIS A 47 8.22 -4.14 9.43
N GLU A 48 7.24 -3.42 8.92
CA GLU A 48 5.86 -3.48 9.39
C GLU A 48 4.94 -3.79 8.22
N ALA A 49 4.44 -5.01 8.19
CA ALA A 49 3.49 -5.49 7.19
C ALA A 49 2.31 -6.17 7.88
N ILE A 50 1.17 -6.21 7.20
CA ILE A 50 0.00 -6.96 7.65
C ILE A 50 -0.43 -7.89 6.53
N VAL A 51 -0.70 -9.15 6.89
CA VAL A 51 -1.34 -10.12 6.01
C VAL A 51 -2.73 -10.41 6.56
N VAL A 52 -3.72 -10.41 5.68
CA VAL A 52 -5.11 -10.65 6.05
C VAL A 52 -5.50 -12.06 5.65
N TYR A 53 -6.07 -12.81 6.59
CA TYR A 53 -6.53 -14.18 6.38
C TYR A 53 -8.02 -14.30 6.62
N GLU A 54 -8.70 -15.07 5.79
CA GLU A 54 -10.08 -15.50 5.98
C GLU A 54 -10.07 -17.02 6.05
N GLU A 55 -10.37 -17.59 7.24
CA GLU A 55 -10.36 -19.03 7.47
C GLU A 55 -9.07 -19.71 6.99
N GLY A 56 -7.92 -19.10 7.31
CA GLY A 56 -6.61 -19.62 6.95
C GLY A 56 -6.15 -19.33 5.53
N THR A 57 -6.98 -18.68 4.71
CA THR A 57 -6.63 -18.30 3.33
C THR A 57 -6.21 -16.85 3.29
N VAL A 58 -5.08 -16.56 2.64
CA VAL A 58 -4.61 -15.18 2.43
C VAL A 58 -5.55 -14.47 1.48
N VAL A 59 -6.10 -13.33 1.90
CA VAL A 59 -7.02 -12.54 1.08
C VAL A 59 -6.52 -11.14 0.76
N GLY A 60 -5.46 -10.71 1.44
CA GLY A 60 -4.88 -9.39 1.18
C GLY A 60 -3.69 -9.10 2.07
N GLY A 61 -3.13 -7.92 1.90
CA GLY A 61 -2.01 -7.47 2.71
C GLY A 61 -1.58 -6.06 2.35
N GLY A 62 -0.68 -5.54 3.16
CA GLY A 62 -0.12 -4.21 2.95
C GLY A 62 0.97 -3.92 3.95
N ALA A 63 1.59 -2.76 3.82
CA ALA A 63 2.73 -2.42 4.66
C ALA A 63 2.86 -0.91 4.84
N ILE A 64 3.69 -0.54 5.81
CA ILE A 64 4.15 0.83 5.97
C ILE A 64 5.68 0.83 6.00
N ARG A 65 6.27 1.93 5.56
CA ARG A 65 7.72 2.09 5.50
C ARG A 65 8.10 3.49 5.94
N LYS A 66 9.11 3.58 6.80
CA LYS A 66 9.61 4.90 7.23
C LYS A 66 10.03 5.73 6.02
N TYR A 67 9.53 6.94 5.94
CA TYR A 67 9.93 7.91 4.94
C TYR A 67 10.83 8.99 5.55
N SER A 68 10.46 9.49 6.72
CA SER A 68 11.24 10.47 7.49
C SER A 68 11.00 10.24 8.98
N GLU A 69 11.53 11.10 9.84
CA GLU A 69 11.30 10.98 11.28
C GLU A 69 9.82 11.15 11.66
N THR A 70 9.06 11.91 10.87
CA THR A 70 7.65 12.17 11.15
C THR A 70 6.69 11.43 10.23
N ASP A 71 7.13 11.11 9.00
CA ASP A 71 6.25 10.58 7.95
C ASP A 71 6.52 9.10 7.68
N VAL A 72 5.45 8.35 7.52
CA VAL A 72 5.49 6.93 7.13
C VAL A 72 4.77 6.78 5.80
N GLU A 73 5.28 5.91 4.95
CA GLU A 73 4.69 5.67 3.63
C GLU A 73 3.87 4.38 3.61
N LEU A 74 2.64 4.46 3.14
CA LEU A 74 1.78 3.30 2.93
C LEU A 74 2.21 2.61 1.64
N LYS A 75 2.46 1.31 1.71
CA LYS A 75 3.02 0.53 0.59
C LYS A 75 2.30 -0.79 0.42
N ARG A 76 2.24 -1.28 -0.83
CA ARG A 76 1.89 -2.65 -1.16
C ARG A 76 0.50 -3.10 -0.73
N ILE A 77 -0.46 -2.16 -0.71
CA ILE A 77 -1.86 -2.48 -0.37
C ILE A 77 -2.49 -3.26 -1.52
N PHE A 78 -2.96 -4.47 -1.22
CA PHE A 78 -3.63 -5.30 -2.22
C PHE A 78 -4.59 -6.26 -1.54
N VAL A 79 -5.85 -6.23 -1.97
CA VAL A 79 -6.87 -7.21 -1.62
C VAL A 79 -7.11 -8.06 -2.86
N ARG A 80 -7.07 -9.37 -2.71
CA ARG A 80 -7.22 -10.27 -3.86
C ARG A 80 -8.58 -10.08 -4.51
N PRO A 81 -8.67 -10.18 -5.85
CA PRO A 81 -9.89 -9.82 -6.58
C PRO A 81 -11.17 -10.49 -6.08
N ALA A 82 -11.09 -11.77 -5.69
CA ALA A 82 -12.26 -12.50 -5.20
C ALA A 82 -12.82 -11.93 -3.89
N TYR A 83 -12.07 -11.11 -3.19
CA TYR A 83 -12.43 -10.56 -1.86
C TYR A 83 -12.60 -9.05 -1.86
N GLN A 84 -12.48 -8.41 -3.02
CA GLN A 84 -12.68 -6.96 -3.13
C GLN A 84 -14.15 -6.60 -2.98
N GLY A 85 -14.42 -5.36 -2.58
CA GLY A 85 -15.79 -4.87 -2.40
C GLY A 85 -16.43 -5.27 -1.08
N GLN A 86 -15.66 -5.81 -0.13
CA GLN A 86 -16.15 -6.27 1.17
C GLN A 86 -15.63 -5.44 2.34
N GLY A 87 -14.94 -4.33 2.06
CA GLY A 87 -14.40 -3.44 3.10
C GLY A 87 -13.08 -3.89 3.70
N ILE A 88 -12.45 -4.93 3.17
CA ILE A 88 -11.18 -5.45 3.71
C ILE A 88 -10.07 -4.42 3.56
N GLY A 89 -9.99 -3.74 2.42
CA GLY A 89 -8.98 -2.70 2.19
C GLY A 89 -9.06 -1.58 3.21
N ALA A 90 -10.26 -1.10 3.51
CA ALA A 90 -10.46 -0.04 4.50
C ALA A 90 -10.02 -0.50 5.90
N LYS A 91 -10.37 -1.71 6.30
CA LYS A 91 -9.95 -2.26 7.59
C LYS A 91 -8.44 -2.43 7.66
N LEU A 92 -7.84 -2.93 6.60
CA LEU A 92 -6.39 -3.11 6.50
C LEU A 92 -5.63 -1.79 6.66
N VAL A 93 -6.03 -0.78 5.90
CA VAL A 93 -5.39 0.54 5.96
C VAL A 93 -5.60 1.17 7.34
N SER A 94 -6.80 1.04 7.92
CA SER A 94 -7.06 1.54 9.28
C SER A 94 -6.14 0.89 10.31
N ARG A 95 -5.87 -0.39 10.20
CA ARG A 95 -4.94 -1.07 11.11
C ARG A 95 -3.50 -0.64 10.91
N LEU A 96 -3.10 -0.35 9.68
CA LEU A 96 -1.77 0.19 9.40
C LEU A 96 -1.64 1.62 9.92
N ILE A 97 -2.70 2.41 9.84
CA ILE A 97 -2.76 3.75 10.44
C ILE A 97 -2.57 3.65 11.96
N ASP A 98 -3.30 2.75 12.61
CA ASP A 98 -3.17 2.55 14.06
C ASP A 98 -1.74 2.15 14.44
N TRP A 99 -1.13 1.24 13.68
CA TRP A 99 0.24 0.81 13.91
C TRP A 99 1.24 1.96 13.74
N ALA A 100 1.04 2.77 12.72
CA ALA A 100 1.87 3.95 12.50
C ALA A 100 1.79 4.94 13.67
N LYS A 101 0.60 5.15 14.23
CA LYS A 101 0.42 5.99 15.43
C LYS A 101 1.15 5.40 16.62
N GLU A 102 1.08 4.10 16.83
CA GLU A 102 1.81 3.40 17.90
C GLU A 102 3.32 3.62 17.78
N LEU A 103 3.84 3.69 16.56
CA LEU A 103 5.26 3.89 16.28
C LEU A 103 5.70 5.35 16.39
N GLY A 104 4.74 6.28 16.57
CA GLY A 104 5.04 7.69 16.78
C GLY A 104 5.05 8.56 15.53
N TYR A 105 4.64 8.02 14.38
CA TYR A 105 4.53 8.83 13.17
C TYR A 105 3.35 9.80 13.27
N THR A 106 3.48 10.97 12.64
CA THR A 106 2.44 12.01 12.67
C THR A 106 1.74 12.22 11.33
N ARG A 107 2.26 11.61 10.26
CA ARG A 107 1.70 11.76 8.93
C ARG A 107 1.93 10.49 8.13
N MET A 108 0.92 10.09 7.37
CA MET A 108 1.04 8.97 6.43
C MET A 108 0.92 9.49 5.00
N ILE A 109 1.85 9.09 4.15
CA ILE A 109 1.87 9.46 2.74
C ILE A 109 1.76 8.20 1.89
N LEU A 110 1.32 8.35 0.65
CA LEU A 110 1.25 7.25 -0.30
C LEU A 110 1.35 7.77 -1.73
N GLU A 111 1.71 6.86 -2.62
CA GLU A 111 1.64 7.09 -4.06
C GLU A 111 0.77 6.00 -4.68
N THR A 112 -0.09 6.39 -5.61
CA THR A 112 -0.88 5.46 -6.42
C THR A 112 -0.94 6.01 -7.85
N GLY A 113 -1.39 5.19 -8.80
CA GLY A 113 -1.55 5.66 -10.18
C GLY A 113 -2.89 6.36 -10.38
N GLU A 114 -2.92 7.38 -11.20
CA GLU A 114 -4.17 8.07 -11.55
C GLU A 114 -5.20 7.13 -12.16
N LEU A 115 -4.74 6.05 -12.81
CA LEU A 115 -5.61 5.06 -13.43
C LEU A 115 -6.24 4.10 -12.43
N LEU A 116 -5.81 4.14 -11.16
CA LEU A 116 -6.32 3.27 -10.10
C LEU A 116 -7.38 4.01 -9.27
N LYS A 117 -8.48 4.39 -9.91
CA LYS A 117 -9.54 5.21 -9.31
C LYS A 117 -10.16 4.61 -8.06
N GLU A 118 -10.27 3.29 -8.01
CA GLU A 118 -10.84 2.57 -6.86
C GLU A 118 -9.98 2.77 -5.62
N SER A 119 -8.65 2.71 -5.78
CA SER A 119 -7.71 2.96 -4.69
C SER A 119 -7.79 4.40 -4.22
N CYS A 120 -7.87 5.36 -5.15
CA CYS A 120 -8.00 6.77 -4.80
C CYS A 120 -9.27 7.02 -3.99
N ALA A 121 -10.40 6.43 -4.38
CA ALA A 121 -11.67 6.58 -3.65
C ALA A 121 -11.56 6.02 -2.23
N LEU A 122 -10.91 4.86 -2.07
CA LEU A 122 -10.66 4.26 -0.76
C LEU A 122 -9.88 5.21 0.14
N TYR A 123 -8.78 5.75 -0.35
CA TYR A 123 -7.92 6.63 0.45
C TYR A 123 -8.63 7.93 0.80
N GLN A 124 -9.40 8.51 -0.12
CA GLN A 124 -10.18 9.71 0.17
C GLN A 124 -11.20 9.46 1.29
N LYS A 125 -11.86 8.31 1.30
CA LYS A 125 -12.78 7.94 2.37
C LYS A 125 -12.08 7.82 3.72
N LEU A 126 -10.81 7.44 3.73
CA LEU A 126 -10.02 7.29 4.94
C LEU A 126 -9.33 8.60 5.36
N GLY A 127 -9.66 9.71 4.73
CA GLY A 127 -9.15 11.02 5.12
C GLY A 127 -7.87 11.46 4.43
N PHE A 128 -7.41 10.73 3.41
CA PHE A 128 -6.25 11.15 2.63
C PHE A 128 -6.64 12.25 1.64
N GLU A 129 -5.75 13.20 1.46
CA GLU A 129 -5.91 14.30 0.51
C GLU A 129 -4.76 14.29 -0.50
N VAL A 130 -5.03 14.77 -1.72
CA VAL A 130 -4.02 14.85 -2.77
C VAL A 130 -2.98 15.90 -2.39
N ILE A 131 -1.71 15.53 -2.56
CA ILE A 131 -0.56 16.41 -2.32
C ILE A 131 0.32 16.43 -3.57
N PRO A 132 1.25 17.40 -3.70
CA PRO A 132 2.25 17.37 -4.78
C PRO A 132 3.06 16.08 -4.72
N ASN A 133 3.46 15.56 -5.87
CA ASN A 133 4.28 14.36 -5.93
C ASN A 133 5.59 14.55 -5.16
N TYR A 134 6.00 13.50 -4.43
CA TYR A 134 7.17 13.56 -3.56
C TYR A 134 8.20 12.50 -3.96
N GLY A 135 9.44 12.65 -3.44
CA GLY A 135 10.51 11.67 -3.59
C GLY A 135 10.75 11.26 -5.03
N PRO A 136 10.79 9.96 -5.32
CA PRO A 136 11.06 9.48 -6.68
C PRO A 136 9.93 9.79 -7.66
N TYR A 137 8.77 10.23 -7.19
CA TYR A 137 7.58 10.42 -8.02
C TYR A 137 7.44 11.85 -8.58
N VAL A 138 8.33 12.77 -8.19
CA VAL A 138 8.26 14.19 -8.58
C VAL A 138 8.13 14.38 -10.09
N ASN A 139 8.84 13.57 -10.88
CA ASN A 139 8.85 13.67 -12.34
C ASN A 139 8.03 12.55 -13.01
N MET A 140 7.09 11.96 -12.28
CA MET A 140 6.24 10.87 -12.79
C MET A 140 4.79 11.36 -12.87
N PRO A 141 4.36 11.93 -14.02
CA PRO A 141 3.02 12.54 -14.12
C PRO A 141 1.87 11.55 -13.95
N GLU A 142 2.10 10.26 -14.14
CA GLU A 142 1.08 9.23 -13.93
C GLU A 142 0.92 8.87 -12.46
N SER A 143 1.78 9.36 -11.57
CA SER A 143 1.69 9.12 -10.14
C SER A 143 0.79 10.16 -9.47
N LEU A 144 -0.02 9.71 -8.52
CA LEU A 144 -0.84 10.55 -7.68
C LEU A 144 -0.41 10.31 -6.23
N CYS A 145 -0.01 11.37 -5.54
CA CYS A 145 0.41 11.26 -4.15
C CYS A 145 -0.66 11.83 -3.22
N MET A 146 -0.80 11.22 -2.07
CA MET A 146 -1.79 11.59 -1.07
C MET A 146 -1.18 11.56 0.32
N ALA A 147 -1.78 12.27 1.25
CA ALA A 147 -1.33 12.29 2.65
C ALA A 147 -2.50 12.42 3.60
N ARG A 148 -2.28 11.91 4.82
CA ARG A 148 -3.23 12.03 5.93
C ARG A 148 -2.45 12.30 7.21
N GLU A 149 -2.93 13.27 8.00
CA GLU A 149 -2.42 13.47 9.35
C GLU A 149 -2.85 12.31 10.25
N LEU A 150 -1.98 11.91 11.16
CA LEU A 150 -2.26 10.79 12.07
C LEU A 150 -2.72 11.22 13.48
#